data_a04c9fd60589da48e80f80be2456000f
#
_entry.id   a04c9fd60589da48e80f80be2456000f
#
_cell.length_a   1.000
_cell.length_b   1.000
_cell.length_c   1.000
_cell.angle_alpha   90.00
_cell.angle_beta   90.00
_cell.angle_gamma   90.00
#
_symmetry.space_group_name_H-M   'P 1'
#
loop_
_entity.id
_entity.type
_entity.pdbx_description
1 polymer ?
#
loop_
_entity_poly.entity_id
_entity_poly.type
_entity_poly.pdbx_seq_one_letter_code
_entity_poly.pdbx_strand_id
1 'polypeptide(L)'
;MAVLPNRYLVKLDANNDYFKTYLYPLGMARVTVEKATGFAEEAKSGAKKLFSKITQASPDCYAKTSVGAEEAWKTSTKKNTTNPAWNETHDFVVTDLDQCIKVDVEDEDVGGDDEVGIALTTVRDILKAGGRQEIALVKKGEQTEGKVSLACQFFEFGADAGSFSASDHKGDGRFCGLATILVAGAFNIQGRREELTPSVKVVWGKNNFQTAVKTDAPGTDINNPAFDQNFRIPITTDLVGNGAENFRIVLMNGEKEVGGVDVPFQDVLKAPDMILESKFNVGGGASVRASIHLRGVKAANMQQALPRR
;
A
#
# COMPACT_ATOMS: atom_id res chain seq x y z
N MET A 1 5.25 -5.01 -8.65
CA MET A 1 6.23 -4.10 -7.99
C MET A 1 5.66 -2.71 -8.08
N ALA A 2 4.97 -2.25 -7.03
CA ALA A 2 4.42 -0.91 -7.01
C ALA A 2 5.50 0.07 -6.53
N VAL A 3 6.15 0.73 -7.46
CA VAL A 3 6.82 2.00 -7.19
C VAL A 3 5.69 3.02 -7.03
N LEU A 4 5.45 3.50 -5.80
CA LEU A 4 4.49 4.56 -5.58
C LEU A 4 4.81 5.74 -6.51
N PRO A 5 3.84 6.27 -7.26
CA PRO A 5 4.10 7.33 -8.20
C PRO A 5 4.62 8.58 -7.48
N ASN A 6 5.51 9.32 -8.13
CA ASN A 6 6.21 10.54 -7.70
C ASN A 6 5.32 11.69 -7.13
N ARG A 7 4.04 11.45 -6.89
CA ARG A 7 3.08 12.45 -6.38
C ARG A 7 3.24 12.77 -4.89
N TYR A 8 4.06 12.02 -4.18
CA TYR A 8 4.19 12.12 -2.72
C TYR A 8 5.56 12.63 -2.26
N LEU A 9 6.23 13.43 -3.09
CA LEU A 9 7.37 14.23 -2.67
C LEU A 9 6.89 15.36 -1.75
N VAL A 10 6.49 15.00 -0.54
CA VAL A 10 6.29 16.00 0.52
C VAL A 10 7.69 16.34 1.04
N LYS A 11 8.11 17.60 0.94
CA LYS A 11 9.29 18.10 1.65
C LYS A 11 9.11 17.73 3.12
N LEU A 12 10.10 17.04 3.65
CA LEU A 12 10.15 16.59 5.05
C LEU A 12 10.28 17.79 5.98
N ASP A 13 9.20 18.48 6.21
CA ASP A 13 9.06 19.39 7.34
C ASP A 13 8.44 18.61 8.49
N ALA A 14 9.23 18.37 9.53
CA ALA A 14 8.79 17.64 10.73
C ALA A 14 7.59 18.32 11.42
N ASN A 15 7.27 19.55 11.08
CA ASN A 15 6.11 20.31 11.56
C ASN A 15 4.89 20.20 10.66
N ASN A 16 4.97 19.49 9.52
CA ASN A 16 3.84 19.29 8.64
C ASN A 16 2.94 18.18 9.16
N ASP A 17 1.70 18.53 9.53
CA ASP A 17 0.70 17.57 10.06
C ASP A 17 0.38 16.44 9.07
N TYR A 18 0.43 16.71 7.76
CA TYR A 18 0.29 15.68 6.73
C TYR A 18 1.40 14.64 6.80
N PHE A 19 2.64 15.07 7.04
CA PHE A 19 3.78 14.19 7.19
C PHE A 19 3.67 13.31 8.44
N LYS A 20 3.22 13.88 9.57
CA LYS A 20 2.95 13.12 10.79
C LYS A 20 1.90 12.04 10.53
N THR A 21 0.79 12.40 9.90
CA THR A 21 -0.30 11.48 9.56
C THR A 21 0.18 10.34 8.66
N TYR A 22 1.06 10.64 7.71
CA TYR A 22 1.60 9.65 6.79
C TYR A 22 2.55 8.66 7.47
N LEU A 23 3.43 9.15 8.35
CA LEU A 23 4.36 8.31 9.11
C LEU A 23 3.68 7.54 10.26
N TYR A 24 2.57 8.07 10.75
CA TYR A 24 1.82 7.52 11.88
C TYR A 24 0.40 7.13 11.44
N PRO A 25 0.24 6.12 10.59
CA PRO A 25 -1.09 5.67 10.20
C PRO A 25 -1.88 5.21 11.43
N LEU A 26 -3.19 5.44 11.40
CA LEU A 26 -4.10 5.01 12.48
C LEU A 26 -4.19 3.49 12.58
N GLY A 27 -4.09 2.81 11.44
CA GLY A 27 -4.25 1.37 11.39
C GLY A 27 -4.32 0.83 9.97
N MET A 28 -4.90 -0.33 9.85
CA MET A 28 -5.16 -0.99 8.57
C MET A 28 -6.64 -1.35 8.44
N ALA A 29 -7.23 -1.04 7.30
CA ALA A 29 -8.56 -1.51 6.92
C ALA A 29 -8.40 -2.75 6.03
N ARG A 30 -8.94 -3.87 6.47
CA ARG A 30 -9.13 -5.07 5.66
C ARG A 30 -10.47 -4.98 4.98
N VAL A 31 -10.47 -4.70 3.67
CA VAL A 31 -11.68 -4.57 2.88
C VAL A 31 -11.89 -5.82 2.06
N THR A 32 -13.07 -6.43 2.19
CA THR A 32 -13.52 -7.54 1.37
C THR A 32 -14.59 -7.05 0.41
N VAL A 33 -14.35 -7.20 -0.88
CA VAL A 33 -15.39 -7.03 -1.90
C VAL A 33 -16.11 -8.36 -2.04
N GLU A 34 -17.33 -8.44 -1.50
CA GLU A 34 -18.07 -9.69 -1.42
C GLU A 34 -18.72 -10.03 -2.76
N LYS A 35 -19.59 -9.15 -3.23
CA LYS A 35 -20.37 -9.34 -4.46
C LYS A 35 -20.90 -8.01 -4.97
N ALA A 36 -21.37 -8.03 -6.21
CA ALA A 36 -22.26 -7.00 -6.69
C ALA A 36 -23.52 -7.65 -7.33
N THR A 37 -24.60 -6.90 -7.40
CA THR A 37 -25.91 -7.37 -7.86
C THR A 37 -26.66 -6.25 -8.57
N GLY A 38 -27.70 -6.62 -9.33
CA GLY A 38 -28.62 -5.65 -9.93
C GLY A 38 -28.07 -4.97 -11.19
N PHE A 39 -27.11 -5.58 -11.88
CA PHE A 39 -26.66 -5.04 -13.16
C PHE A 39 -27.73 -5.30 -14.20
N ALA A 40 -28.28 -4.22 -14.77
CA ALA A 40 -29.13 -4.37 -15.97
C ALA A 40 -28.26 -4.88 -17.13
N GLU A 41 -28.82 -5.74 -17.96
CA GLU A 41 -28.22 -6.06 -19.27
C GLU A 41 -28.20 -4.77 -20.08
N GLU A 42 -27.06 -4.07 -20.13
CA GLU A 42 -26.93 -2.87 -20.93
C GLU A 42 -27.06 -3.23 -22.41
N ALA A 43 -28.03 -2.62 -23.08
CA ALA A 43 -28.11 -2.64 -24.52
C ALA A 43 -26.92 -1.91 -25.12
N LYS A 44 -25.82 -2.63 -25.40
CA LYS A 44 -24.62 -2.09 -26.02
C LYS A 44 -24.98 -1.29 -27.28
N SER A 45 -24.49 -0.05 -27.42
CA SER A 45 -24.80 0.86 -28.53
C SER A 45 -23.91 0.60 -29.76
N GLY A 46 -24.41 0.82 -30.96
CA GLY A 46 -23.65 0.75 -32.22
C GLY A 46 -23.25 -0.65 -32.66
N ALA A 47 -22.02 -0.81 -33.17
CA ALA A 47 -21.50 -2.10 -33.65
C ALA A 47 -21.46 -3.19 -32.56
N LYS A 48 -21.20 -2.80 -31.30
CA LYS A 48 -21.28 -3.71 -30.14
C LYS A 48 -22.70 -4.28 -29.95
N LYS A 49 -23.76 -3.51 -30.27
CA LYS A 49 -25.15 -3.96 -30.20
C LYS A 49 -25.50 -5.10 -31.20
N LEU A 50 -24.81 -5.12 -32.33
CA LEU A 50 -24.99 -6.18 -33.33
C LEU A 50 -24.36 -7.50 -32.85
N PHE A 51 -23.21 -7.44 -32.25
CA PHE A 51 -22.51 -8.61 -31.69
C PHE A 51 -23.18 -9.12 -30.40
N SER A 52 -23.65 -8.24 -29.51
CA SER A 52 -24.33 -8.65 -28.27
C SER A 52 -25.66 -9.33 -28.49
N LYS A 53 -26.39 -9.00 -29.60
CA LYS A 53 -27.61 -9.72 -30.01
C LYS A 53 -27.32 -11.17 -30.43
N ILE A 54 -26.10 -11.46 -30.85
CA ILE A 54 -25.71 -12.82 -31.30
C ILE A 54 -25.25 -13.66 -30.10
N THR A 55 -24.69 -13.03 -29.05
CA THR A 55 -24.05 -13.76 -27.94
C THR A 55 -24.81 -13.71 -26.62
N GLN A 56 -25.76 -12.77 -26.39
CA GLN A 56 -26.42 -12.54 -25.07
C GLN A 56 -25.47 -12.66 -23.90
N ALA A 57 -24.24 -12.20 -24.05
CA ALA A 57 -23.23 -12.36 -23.05
C ALA A 57 -23.44 -11.35 -21.91
N SER A 58 -23.59 -11.84 -20.70
CA SER A 58 -23.54 -11.03 -19.49
C SER A 58 -22.13 -10.45 -19.33
N PRO A 59 -21.95 -9.36 -18.57
CA PRO A 59 -20.64 -8.70 -18.42
C PRO A 59 -19.61 -9.60 -17.75
N ASP A 60 -18.32 -9.34 -18.05
CA ASP A 60 -17.16 -9.95 -17.42
C ASP A 60 -16.63 -8.99 -16.33
N CYS A 61 -17.24 -9.02 -15.14
CA CYS A 61 -17.05 -7.98 -14.13
C CYS A 61 -15.85 -8.20 -13.20
N TYR A 62 -15.15 -7.12 -12.90
CA TYR A 62 -14.22 -7.01 -11.79
C TYR A 62 -14.46 -5.72 -10.99
N ALA A 63 -13.86 -5.62 -9.80
CA ALA A 63 -13.93 -4.43 -8.97
C ALA A 63 -12.52 -3.89 -8.69
N LYS A 64 -12.33 -2.58 -8.87
CA LYS A 64 -11.14 -1.84 -8.40
C LYS A 64 -11.50 -1.13 -7.12
N THR A 65 -10.76 -1.39 -6.06
CA THR A 65 -10.99 -0.79 -4.74
C THR A 65 -9.79 0.03 -4.31
N SER A 66 -10.02 1.24 -3.83
CA SER A 66 -9.01 2.10 -3.20
C SER A 66 -9.51 2.67 -1.89
N VAL A 67 -8.60 3.01 -0.98
CA VAL A 67 -8.91 3.70 0.28
C VAL A 67 -8.04 4.95 0.36
N GLY A 68 -8.69 6.12 0.32
CA GLY A 68 -7.98 7.40 0.26
C GLY A 68 -7.07 7.48 -0.96
N ALA A 69 -5.77 7.70 -0.71
CA ALA A 69 -4.75 7.82 -1.75
C ALA A 69 -3.94 6.52 -1.99
N GLU A 70 -4.30 5.42 -1.33
CA GLU A 70 -3.63 4.14 -1.55
C GLU A 70 -3.90 3.62 -2.97
N GLU A 71 -2.95 2.86 -3.52
CA GLU A 71 -3.07 2.28 -4.86
C GLU A 71 -4.30 1.38 -4.96
N ALA A 72 -5.02 1.50 -6.06
CA ALA A 72 -6.22 0.69 -6.27
C ALA A 72 -5.85 -0.78 -6.46
N TRP A 73 -6.54 -1.65 -5.73
CA TRP A 73 -6.47 -3.09 -5.87
C TRP A 73 -7.60 -3.61 -6.74
N LYS A 74 -7.32 -4.57 -7.63
CA LYS A 74 -8.26 -5.19 -8.55
C LYS A 74 -8.58 -6.63 -8.12
N THR A 75 -9.88 -6.99 -8.09
CA THR A 75 -10.33 -8.38 -7.91
C THR A 75 -10.07 -9.22 -9.16
N SER A 76 -10.26 -10.52 -9.05
CA SER A 76 -10.38 -11.38 -10.24
C SER A 76 -11.62 -11.01 -11.08
N THR A 77 -11.56 -11.23 -12.39
CA THR A 77 -12.70 -11.04 -13.29
C THR A 77 -13.66 -12.22 -13.20
N LYS A 78 -14.94 -11.95 -12.95
CA LYS A 78 -16.02 -12.96 -12.99
C LYS A 78 -16.74 -12.87 -14.33
N LYS A 79 -16.64 -13.94 -15.10
CA LYS A 79 -17.11 -13.97 -16.48
C LYS A 79 -18.60 -14.24 -16.60
N ASN A 80 -19.23 -13.59 -17.57
CA ASN A 80 -20.61 -13.84 -17.99
C ASN A 80 -21.63 -13.81 -16.84
N THR A 81 -21.58 -12.79 -15.97
CA THR A 81 -22.49 -12.70 -14.81
C THR A 81 -22.93 -11.27 -14.51
N THR A 82 -24.23 -11.10 -14.27
CA THR A 82 -24.82 -9.85 -13.76
C THR A 82 -24.80 -9.76 -12.23
N ASN A 83 -24.35 -10.83 -11.56
CA ASN A 83 -24.26 -10.91 -10.10
C ASN A 83 -22.91 -11.51 -9.67
N PRO A 84 -21.77 -10.83 -9.96
CA PRO A 84 -20.46 -11.35 -9.64
C PRO A 84 -20.27 -11.49 -8.12
N ALA A 85 -19.70 -12.62 -7.69
CA ALA A 85 -19.29 -12.87 -6.32
C ALA A 85 -17.79 -13.08 -6.29
N TRP A 86 -17.08 -12.15 -5.64
CA TRP A 86 -15.62 -12.19 -5.52
C TRP A 86 -15.19 -12.82 -4.20
N ASN A 87 -15.68 -12.28 -3.07
CA ASN A 87 -15.22 -12.63 -1.72
C ASN A 87 -13.71 -12.49 -1.57
N GLU A 88 -13.16 -11.48 -2.22
CA GLU A 88 -11.74 -11.20 -2.25
C GLU A 88 -11.40 -10.04 -1.34
N THR A 89 -10.24 -10.13 -0.68
CA THR A 89 -9.85 -9.25 0.40
C THR A 89 -8.51 -8.58 0.12
N HIS A 90 -8.42 -7.29 0.47
CA HIS A 90 -7.18 -6.52 0.45
C HIS A 90 -7.04 -5.64 1.68
N ASP A 91 -5.78 -5.41 2.09
CA ASP A 91 -5.45 -4.60 3.26
C ASP A 91 -4.94 -3.22 2.81
N PHE A 92 -5.58 -2.15 3.31
CA PHE A 92 -5.23 -0.77 3.02
C PHE A 92 -4.76 -0.06 4.28
N VAL A 93 -3.71 0.76 4.18
CA VAL A 93 -3.25 1.60 5.28
C VAL A 93 -4.20 2.79 5.47
N VAL A 94 -4.65 3.01 6.70
CA VAL A 94 -5.60 4.06 7.05
C VAL A 94 -4.90 5.11 7.90
N THR A 95 -4.93 6.35 7.44
CA THR A 95 -4.40 7.52 8.16
C THR A 95 -5.50 8.36 8.78
N ASP A 96 -6.73 8.23 8.29
CA ASP A 96 -7.95 8.86 8.80
C ASP A 96 -9.13 7.92 8.55
N LEU A 97 -10.03 7.78 9.54
CA LEU A 97 -11.24 6.94 9.38
C LEU A 97 -12.25 7.53 8.39
N ASP A 98 -12.17 8.82 8.08
CA ASP A 98 -13.00 9.47 7.07
C ASP A 98 -12.45 9.32 5.63
N GLN A 99 -11.36 8.57 5.45
CA GLN A 99 -10.89 8.20 4.12
C GLN A 99 -11.97 7.44 3.36
N CYS A 100 -12.17 7.87 2.10
CA CYS A 100 -13.13 7.27 1.21
C CYS A 100 -12.66 5.87 0.77
N ILE A 101 -13.54 4.89 0.88
CA ILE A 101 -13.45 3.61 0.20
C ILE A 101 -14.20 3.78 -1.12
N LYS A 102 -13.48 3.75 -2.23
CA LYS A 102 -14.04 3.81 -3.57
C LYS A 102 -13.95 2.43 -4.21
N VAL A 103 -15.07 1.97 -4.76
CA VAL A 103 -15.14 0.72 -5.55
C VAL A 103 -15.68 1.04 -6.94
N ASP A 104 -14.82 0.90 -7.93
CA ASP A 104 -15.19 0.98 -9.34
C ASP A 104 -15.50 -0.44 -9.84
N VAL A 105 -16.72 -0.69 -10.28
CA VAL A 105 -17.08 -1.94 -10.93
C VAL A 105 -17.03 -1.74 -12.45
N GLU A 106 -16.27 -2.57 -13.12
CA GLU A 106 -15.98 -2.46 -14.54
C GLU A 106 -16.27 -3.80 -15.26
N ASP A 107 -16.68 -3.71 -16.52
CA ASP A 107 -16.82 -4.84 -17.46
C ASP A 107 -15.54 -4.93 -18.31
N GLU A 108 -14.85 -6.05 -18.23
CA GLU A 108 -13.59 -6.29 -18.94
C GLU A 108 -13.86 -6.60 -20.42
N ASP A 109 -13.54 -5.64 -21.29
CA ASP A 109 -13.77 -5.75 -22.74
C ASP A 109 -12.46 -5.67 -23.55
N VAL A 110 -12.42 -6.32 -24.68
CA VAL A 110 -11.34 -6.19 -25.66
C VAL A 110 -11.40 -4.78 -26.29
N GLY A 111 -10.43 -3.94 -25.97
CA GLY A 111 -10.32 -2.58 -26.49
C GLY A 111 -10.70 -1.46 -25.52
N GLY A 112 -10.96 -1.79 -24.27
CA GLY A 112 -11.20 -0.88 -23.16
C GLY A 112 -12.37 -1.31 -22.31
N ASP A 113 -12.21 -1.24 -21.00
CA ASP A 113 -13.20 -1.67 -20.03
C ASP A 113 -14.34 -0.64 -19.93
N ASP A 114 -15.56 -1.11 -19.79
CA ASP A 114 -16.75 -0.27 -19.65
C ASP A 114 -17.14 -0.13 -18.17
N GLU A 115 -17.36 1.12 -17.70
CA GLU A 115 -17.82 1.40 -16.34
C GLU A 115 -19.22 0.83 -16.11
N VAL A 116 -19.38 -0.04 -15.12
CA VAL A 116 -20.68 -0.51 -14.63
C VAL A 116 -21.22 0.46 -13.59
N GLY A 117 -20.39 0.94 -12.68
CA GLY A 117 -20.72 1.98 -11.73
C GLY A 117 -19.72 2.08 -10.57
N ILE A 118 -19.87 3.13 -9.79
CA ILE A 118 -18.98 3.49 -8.68
C ILE A 118 -19.76 3.46 -7.37
N ALA A 119 -19.20 2.84 -6.34
CA ALA A 119 -19.69 2.93 -4.96
C ALA A 119 -18.71 3.71 -4.10
N LEU A 120 -19.23 4.53 -3.20
CA LEU A 120 -18.46 5.35 -2.27
C LEU A 120 -18.99 5.16 -0.85
N THR A 121 -18.08 4.94 0.09
CA THR A 121 -18.34 4.99 1.53
C THR A 121 -17.09 5.47 2.25
N THR A 122 -17.10 5.57 3.58
CA THR A 122 -15.89 5.82 4.37
C THR A 122 -15.57 4.62 5.26
N VAL A 123 -14.31 4.52 5.71
CA VAL A 123 -13.93 3.51 6.70
C VAL A 123 -14.81 3.65 7.95
N ARG A 124 -15.05 4.89 8.40
CA ARG A 124 -15.91 5.19 9.55
C ARG A 124 -17.34 4.69 9.38
N ASP A 125 -17.94 4.94 8.22
CA ASP A 125 -19.36 4.62 8.00
C ASP A 125 -19.59 3.11 7.89
N ILE A 126 -18.71 2.38 7.21
CA ILE A 126 -18.84 0.92 7.16
C ILE A 126 -18.61 0.28 8.54
N LEU A 127 -17.71 0.84 9.38
CA LEU A 127 -17.52 0.35 10.75
C LEU A 127 -18.73 0.64 11.63
N LYS A 128 -19.35 1.83 11.50
CA LYS A 128 -20.61 2.17 12.21
C LYS A 128 -21.77 1.26 11.78
N ALA A 129 -21.79 0.80 10.54
CA ALA A 129 -22.76 -0.18 10.02
C ALA A 129 -22.47 -1.62 10.48
N GLY A 130 -21.57 -1.83 11.44
CA GLY A 130 -21.21 -3.15 11.95
C GLY A 130 -20.18 -3.87 11.08
N GLY A 131 -19.42 -3.13 10.29
CA GLY A 131 -18.33 -3.67 9.45
C GLY A 131 -18.81 -4.29 8.13
N ARG A 132 -20.06 -4.13 7.77
CA ARG A 132 -20.61 -4.62 6.49
C ARG A 132 -21.66 -3.66 5.95
N GLN A 133 -21.64 -3.40 4.63
CA GLN A 133 -22.55 -2.47 4.00
C GLN A 133 -22.86 -2.88 2.55
N GLU A 134 -24.13 -2.73 2.14
CA GLU A 134 -24.53 -2.70 0.73
C GLU A 134 -24.62 -1.25 0.27
N ILE A 135 -23.94 -0.92 -0.84
CA ILE A 135 -23.80 0.44 -1.35
C ILE A 135 -24.31 0.45 -2.79
N ALA A 136 -25.20 1.41 -3.07
CA ALA A 136 -25.70 1.61 -4.43
C ALA A 136 -24.58 2.07 -5.36
N LEU A 137 -24.58 1.56 -6.58
CA LEU A 137 -23.69 2.02 -7.64
C LEU A 137 -24.24 3.28 -8.30
N VAL A 138 -23.37 4.22 -8.57
CA VAL A 138 -23.65 5.45 -9.30
C VAL A 138 -22.90 5.41 -10.62
N LYS A 139 -23.57 5.68 -11.75
CA LYS A 139 -22.99 5.79 -13.09
C LYS A 139 -23.34 7.15 -13.68
N LYS A 140 -22.33 7.92 -14.12
CA LYS A 140 -22.49 9.27 -14.68
C LYS A 140 -23.30 10.23 -13.80
N GLY A 141 -23.18 10.07 -12.47
CA GLY A 141 -23.89 10.90 -11.49
C GLY A 141 -25.31 10.45 -11.15
N GLU A 142 -25.81 9.40 -11.77
CA GLU A 142 -27.15 8.83 -11.50
C GLU A 142 -27.02 7.50 -10.75
N GLN A 143 -27.89 7.29 -9.77
CA GLN A 143 -27.96 6.02 -9.05
C GLN A 143 -28.53 4.94 -9.97
N THR A 144 -27.85 3.79 -10.03
CA THR A 144 -28.31 2.61 -10.75
C THR A 144 -29.10 1.66 -9.83
N GLU A 145 -29.66 0.60 -10.38
CA GLU A 145 -30.24 -0.50 -9.58
C GLU A 145 -29.13 -1.38 -8.96
N GLY A 146 -27.90 -1.27 -9.50
CA GLY A 146 -26.75 -2.04 -9.06
C GLY A 146 -26.29 -1.67 -7.64
N LYS A 147 -25.84 -2.69 -6.91
CA LYS A 147 -25.26 -2.54 -5.57
C LYS A 147 -24.00 -3.37 -5.44
N VAL A 148 -23.06 -2.92 -4.61
CA VAL A 148 -21.90 -3.69 -4.17
C VAL A 148 -21.98 -3.95 -2.65
N SER A 149 -21.68 -5.18 -2.24
CA SER A 149 -21.58 -5.55 -0.83
C SER A 149 -20.13 -5.57 -0.40
N LEU A 150 -19.82 -4.82 0.64
CA LEU A 150 -18.49 -4.71 1.24
C LEU A 150 -18.50 -5.17 2.69
N ALA A 151 -17.41 -5.81 3.12
CA ALA A 151 -17.08 -5.96 4.52
C ALA A 151 -15.76 -5.25 4.81
N CYS A 152 -15.64 -4.66 6.01
CA CYS A 152 -14.44 -4.00 6.48
C CYS A 152 -14.16 -4.35 7.93
N GLN A 153 -12.91 -4.71 8.22
CA GLN A 153 -12.37 -4.83 9.56
C GLN A 153 -11.26 -3.80 9.73
N PHE A 154 -11.20 -3.14 10.87
CA PHE A 154 -10.16 -2.16 11.15
C PHE A 154 -9.26 -2.64 12.28
N PHE A 155 -7.96 -2.61 12.03
CA PHE A 155 -6.90 -2.98 12.96
C PHE A 155 -6.14 -1.73 13.36
N GLU A 156 -6.41 -1.23 14.56
CA GLU A 156 -5.74 -0.05 15.08
C GLU A 156 -4.26 -0.34 15.37
N PHE A 157 -3.38 0.60 15.04
CA PHE A 157 -1.97 0.53 15.34
C PHE A 157 -1.61 1.16 16.68
N GLY A 158 -0.54 0.67 17.29
CA GLY A 158 0.09 1.22 18.48
C GLY A 158 1.61 1.18 18.40
N ALA A 159 2.25 1.97 19.27
CA ALA A 159 3.68 1.93 19.51
C ALA A 159 3.99 0.92 20.64
N ASP A 160 3.55 -0.31 20.48
CA ASP A 160 3.75 -1.39 21.45
C ASP A 160 4.60 -2.50 20.83
N ALA A 161 5.82 -2.68 21.34
CA ALA A 161 6.71 -3.74 20.91
C ALA A 161 6.13 -5.14 21.13
N GLY A 162 5.21 -5.29 22.10
CA GLY A 162 4.49 -6.54 22.35
C GLY A 162 3.67 -7.02 21.15
N SER A 163 3.23 -6.11 20.28
CA SER A 163 2.54 -6.45 19.02
C SER A 163 3.37 -7.34 18.09
N PHE A 164 4.68 -7.29 18.23
CA PHE A 164 5.64 -8.07 17.44
C PHE A 164 6.20 -9.28 18.20
N SER A 165 5.78 -9.49 19.46
CA SER A 165 6.22 -10.64 20.23
C SER A 165 5.44 -11.87 19.80
N ALA A 166 6.09 -12.66 18.97
CA ALA A 166 5.54 -13.76 18.23
C ALA A 166 5.44 -15.08 19.04
N SER A 167 5.26 -15.03 20.37
CA SER A 167 5.23 -16.27 21.16
C SER A 167 4.08 -17.22 20.79
N ASP A 168 2.93 -16.68 20.41
CA ASP A 168 1.72 -17.47 20.23
C ASP A 168 1.29 -17.71 18.77
N HIS A 169 1.95 -17.08 17.80
CA HIS A 169 1.49 -17.06 16.40
C HIS A 169 2.61 -17.25 15.36
N LYS A 170 3.69 -17.94 15.71
CA LYS A 170 4.81 -18.19 14.79
C LYS A 170 4.33 -18.88 13.52
N GLY A 171 4.54 -18.24 12.37
CA GLY A 171 4.41 -18.87 11.06
C GLY A 171 2.97 -19.03 10.55
N ASP A 172 1.99 -18.31 11.09
CA ASP A 172 0.61 -18.34 10.60
C ASP A 172 0.29 -17.25 9.55
N GLY A 173 1.29 -16.46 9.14
CA GLY A 173 1.18 -15.45 8.09
C GLY A 173 0.25 -14.29 8.42
N ARG A 174 -0.17 -14.13 9.69
CA ARG A 174 -1.05 -13.03 10.09
C ARG A 174 -0.34 -11.69 9.98
N PHE A 175 -1.09 -10.69 9.59
CA PHE A 175 -0.66 -9.32 9.65
C PHE A 175 -0.55 -8.86 11.12
N CYS A 176 0.62 -8.35 11.49
CA CYS A 176 0.88 -7.89 12.86
C CYS A 176 1.37 -6.44 12.96
N GLY A 177 1.66 -5.79 11.84
CA GLY A 177 2.09 -4.40 11.87
C GLY A 177 2.56 -3.85 10.52
N LEU A 178 3.11 -2.64 10.57
CA LEU A 178 3.62 -1.91 9.41
C LEU A 178 5.01 -1.35 9.73
N ALA A 179 5.95 -1.51 8.80
CA ALA A 179 7.17 -0.74 8.76
C ALA A 179 7.04 0.38 7.73
N THR A 180 7.33 1.62 8.11
CA THR A 180 7.47 2.75 7.20
C THR A 180 8.93 3.16 7.22
N ILE A 181 9.59 3.12 6.06
CA ILE A 181 10.99 3.47 5.91
C ILE A 181 11.07 4.72 5.05
N LEU A 182 11.65 5.76 5.61
CA LEU A 182 11.87 7.02 4.94
C LEU A 182 13.35 7.16 4.60
N VAL A 183 13.66 7.39 3.34
CA VAL A 183 15.01 7.70 2.85
C VAL A 183 15.06 9.17 2.51
N ALA A 184 15.69 9.97 3.38
CA ALA A 184 15.79 11.41 3.21
C ALA A 184 16.86 11.79 2.18
N GLY A 185 18.05 11.19 2.25
CA GLY A 185 19.14 11.52 1.34
C GLY A 185 20.36 10.67 1.55
N ALA A 186 21.34 10.82 0.67
CA ALA A 186 22.68 10.29 0.84
C ALA A 186 23.71 11.43 0.89
N PHE A 187 24.89 11.16 1.44
CA PHE A 187 25.90 12.16 1.68
C PHE A 187 27.29 11.62 1.43
N ASN A 188 28.17 12.51 0.94
CA ASN A 188 29.58 12.25 0.69
C ASN A 188 29.81 11.11 -0.30
N ILE A 189 28.97 10.99 -1.33
CA ILE A 189 29.17 9.99 -2.39
C ILE A 189 30.43 10.37 -3.16
N GLN A 190 31.38 9.45 -3.22
CA GLN A 190 32.65 9.66 -3.91
C GLN A 190 32.49 9.41 -5.42
N GLY A 191 33.11 10.24 -6.24
CA GLY A 191 33.09 10.13 -7.69
C GLY A 191 32.94 11.48 -8.39
N ARG A 192 33.17 11.49 -9.69
CA ARG A 192 32.92 12.68 -10.52
C ARG A 192 31.42 12.81 -10.78
N ARG A 193 30.93 14.04 -10.78
CA ARG A 193 29.48 14.33 -10.89
C ARG A 193 28.82 13.66 -12.07
N GLU A 194 29.47 13.70 -13.22
CA GLU A 194 29.00 13.12 -14.48
C GLU A 194 28.90 11.58 -14.50
N GLU A 195 29.55 10.93 -13.52
CA GLU A 195 29.55 9.47 -13.37
C GLU A 195 28.56 8.98 -12.30
N LEU A 196 27.92 9.92 -11.58
CA LEU A 196 27.05 9.59 -10.47
C LEU A 196 25.60 9.51 -10.89
N THR A 197 24.97 8.38 -10.58
CA THR A 197 23.53 8.11 -10.74
C THR A 197 23.00 7.44 -9.47
N PRO A 198 23.07 8.15 -8.31
CA PRO A 198 22.78 7.54 -7.02
C PRO A 198 21.29 7.22 -6.83
N SER A 199 21.07 6.12 -6.14
CA SER A 199 19.78 5.72 -5.57
C SER A 199 20.02 4.92 -4.29
N VAL A 200 18.99 4.74 -3.48
CA VAL A 200 19.07 3.93 -2.27
C VAL A 200 18.09 2.76 -2.39
N LYS A 201 18.60 1.56 -2.17
CA LYS A 201 17.81 0.35 -2.10
C LYS A 201 17.56 0.00 -0.63
N VAL A 202 16.34 -0.42 -0.31
CA VAL A 202 15.93 -0.93 1.00
C VAL A 202 15.44 -2.36 0.81
N VAL A 203 16.04 -3.29 1.53
CA VAL A 203 15.69 -4.71 1.49
C VAL A 203 15.29 -5.18 2.87
N TRP A 204 14.19 -5.90 2.98
CA TRP A 204 13.78 -6.60 4.19
C TRP A 204 12.99 -7.87 3.85
N GLY A 205 13.55 -9.02 4.18
CA GLY A 205 13.02 -10.30 3.72
C GLY A 205 12.95 -10.36 2.20
N LYS A 206 11.78 -10.64 1.68
CA LYS A 206 11.50 -10.66 0.22
C LYS A 206 11.20 -9.29 -0.38
N ASN A 207 11.03 -8.27 0.46
CA ASN A 207 10.71 -6.93 0.02
C ASN A 207 11.97 -6.20 -0.43
N ASN A 208 11.90 -5.58 -1.59
CA ASN A 208 13.00 -4.86 -2.20
C ASN A 208 12.45 -3.59 -2.87
N PHE A 209 12.82 -2.45 -2.32
CA PHE A 209 12.43 -1.13 -2.80
C PHE A 209 13.65 -0.32 -3.19
N GLN A 210 13.48 0.61 -4.09
CA GLN A 210 14.55 1.51 -4.52
C GLN A 210 13.98 2.90 -4.75
N THR A 211 14.72 3.92 -4.28
CA THR A 211 14.40 5.31 -4.58
C THR A 211 14.55 5.59 -6.07
N ALA A 212 13.96 6.68 -6.54
CA ALA A 212 14.25 7.18 -7.88
C ALA A 212 15.76 7.45 -8.01
N VAL A 213 16.30 7.09 -9.16
CA VAL A 213 17.69 7.41 -9.51
C VAL A 213 17.82 8.92 -9.68
N LYS A 214 18.83 9.51 -9.06
CA LYS A 214 19.17 10.92 -9.28
C LYS A 214 20.24 11.02 -10.37
N THR A 215 20.14 12.06 -11.15
CA THR A 215 21.11 12.38 -12.20
C THR A 215 21.65 13.79 -11.99
N ASP A 216 22.82 14.07 -12.50
CA ASP A 216 23.38 15.42 -12.41
C ASP A 216 22.50 16.40 -13.22
N ALA A 217 22.03 17.44 -12.55
CA ALA A 217 21.21 18.49 -13.12
C ALA A 217 21.66 19.86 -12.56
N PRO A 218 21.46 20.94 -13.30
CA PRO A 218 21.81 22.28 -12.82
C PRO A 218 21.17 22.58 -11.46
N GLY A 219 22.01 23.01 -10.50
CA GLY A 219 21.59 23.34 -9.14
C GLY A 219 21.41 22.15 -8.20
N THR A 220 21.68 20.90 -8.62
CA THR A 220 21.68 19.73 -7.76
C THR A 220 23.07 19.46 -7.18
N ASP A 221 23.12 18.92 -5.97
CA ASP A 221 24.32 18.35 -5.38
C ASP A 221 24.25 16.82 -5.47
N ILE A 222 24.75 16.27 -6.58
CA ILE A 222 24.66 14.84 -6.86
C ILE A 222 25.53 14.00 -5.91
N ASN A 223 26.51 14.60 -5.25
CA ASN A 223 27.32 13.92 -4.22
C ASN A 223 26.58 13.87 -2.87
N ASN A 224 25.52 14.71 -2.69
CA ASN A 224 24.66 14.73 -1.51
C ASN A 224 23.18 14.83 -1.92
N PRO A 225 22.65 13.85 -2.67
CA PRO A 225 21.29 13.92 -3.20
C PRO A 225 20.23 13.77 -2.11
N ALA A 226 19.17 14.58 -2.20
CA ALA A 226 17.94 14.36 -1.46
C ALA A 226 17.03 13.41 -2.23
N PHE A 227 16.49 12.39 -1.54
CA PHE A 227 15.52 11.46 -2.11
C PHE A 227 14.10 11.76 -1.63
N ASP A 228 13.91 11.97 -0.32
CA ASP A 228 12.63 12.23 0.33
C ASP A 228 11.54 11.23 -0.09
N GLN A 229 11.92 9.95 -0.13
CA GLN A 229 11.04 8.86 -0.51
C GLN A 229 10.82 7.90 0.64
N ASN A 230 9.63 7.33 0.70
CA ASN A 230 9.27 6.39 1.72
C ASN A 230 8.72 5.09 1.12
N PHE A 231 8.83 4.02 1.90
CA PHE A 231 8.38 2.68 1.59
C PHE A 231 7.60 2.13 2.75
N ARG A 232 6.50 1.44 2.47
CA ARG A 232 5.69 0.76 3.47
C ARG A 232 5.76 -0.74 3.26
N ILE A 233 6.01 -1.46 4.34
CA ILE A 233 6.14 -2.92 4.34
C ILE A 233 5.17 -3.49 5.36
N PRO A 234 4.11 -4.19 4.93
CA PRO A 234 3.25 -4.94 5.84
C PRO A 234 4.06 -6.00 6.57
N ILE A 235 3.96 -6.02 7.90
CA ILE A 235 4.65 -6.97 8.75
C ILE A 235 3.71 -8.12 9.06
N THR A 236 4.15 -9.33 8.74
CA THR A 236 3.43 -10.56 9.09
C THR A 236 4.17 -11.32 10.19
N THR A 237 3.47 -12.20 10.88
CA THR A 237 4.06 -13.07 11.91
C THR A 237 5.19 -13.93 11.37
N ASP A 238 5.18 -14.28 10.08
CA ASP A 238 6.27 -15.02 9.43
C ASP A 238 7.57 -14.20 9.36
N LEU A 239 7.47 -12.89 9.12
CA LEU A 239 8.64 -12.00 9.07
C LEU A 239 9.28 -11.82 10.44
N VAL A 240 8.49 -11.88 11.52
CA VAL A 240 8.96 -11.64 12.89
C VAL A 240 9.32 -12.95 13.59
N GLY A 241 8.61 -14.06 13.24
CA GLY A 241 8.70 -15.35 13.94
C GLY A 241 9.98 -16.12 13.70
N ASN A 242 10.66 -15.89 12.59
CA ASN A 242 11.91 -16.56 12.20
C ASN A 242 13.19 -15.86 12.68
N GLY A 243 13.07 -14.96 13.67
CA GLY A 243 14.16 -14.05 14.06
C GLY A 243 14.26 -12.98 12.98
N ALA A 244 13.48 -11.89 13.13
CA ALA A 244 13.32 -10.88 12.11
C ALA A 244 14.66 -10.53 11.46
N GLU A 245 14.71 -10.63 10.14
CA GLU A 245 15.87 -10.26 9.37
C GLU A 245 16.20 -8.77 9.58
N ASN A 246 17.44 -8.39 9.36
CA ASN A 246 17.84 -6.99 9.42
C ASN A 246 17.25 -6.23 8.22
N PHE A 247 16.93 -4.96 8.41
CA PHE A 247 16.73 -4.05 7.29
C PHE A 247 18.09 -3.77 6.66
N ARG A 248 18.24 -3.98 5.36
CA ARG A 248 19.46 -3.63 4.65
C ARG A 248 19.24 -2.36 3.84
N ILE A 249 20.02 -1.34 4.13
CA ILE A 249 20.02 -0.06 3.40
C ILE A 249 21.28 -0.04 2.54
N VAL A 250 21.13 0.10 1.23
CA VAL A 250 22.21 0.01 0.24
C VAL A 250 22.24 1.27 -0.61
N LEU A 251 23.38 1.94 -0.66
CA LEU A 251 23.62 3.02 -1.62
C LEU A 251 24.08 2.43 -2.93
N MET A 252 23.39 2.79 -4.00
CA MET A 252 23.67 2.37 -5.37
C MET A 252 24.21 3.55 -6.19
N ASN A 253 25.06 3.26 -7.18
CA ASN A 253 25.40 4.15 -8.28
C ASN A 253 25.09 3.40 -9.59
N GLY A 254 23.98 3.73 -10.24
CA GLY A 254 23.41 2.90 -11.30
C GLY A 254 23.09 1.50 -10.77
N GLU A 255 23.64 0.47 -11.42
CA GLU A 255 23.49 -0.93 -11.00
C GLU A 255 24.52 -1.38 -9.96
N LYS A 256 25.56 -0.56 -9.70
CA LYS A 256 26.67 -0.90 -8.80
C LYS A 256 26.33 -0.52 -7.36
N GLU A 257 26.50 -1.46 -6.44
CA GLU A 257 26.48 -1.19 -5.01
C GLU A 257 27.75 -0.37 -4.62
N VAL A 258 27.53 0.79 -4.02
CA VAL A 258 28.60 1.63 -3.41
C VAL A 258 28.93 1.10 -2.03
N GLY A 259 27.91 0.74 -1.27
CA GLY A 259 28.03 0.16 0.05
C GLY A 259 26.67 0.01 0.72
N GLY A 260 26.64 -0.65 1.87
CA GLY A 260 25.39 -0.92 2.58
C GLY A 260 25.59 -1.14 4.07
N VAL A 261 24.49 -1.09 4.81
CA VAL A 261 24.44 -1.32 6.25
C VAL A 261 23.22 -2.17 6.60
N ASP A 262 23.42 -3.09 7.53
CA ASP A 262 22.34 -3.88 8.11
C ASP A 262 21.88 -3.23 9.42
N VAL A 263 20.58 -2.92 9.52
CA VAL A 263 19.94 -2.34 10.69
C VAL A 263 19.10 -3.42 11.36
N PRO A 264 19.47 -3.88 12.55
CA PRO A 264 18.73 -4.93 13.25
C PRO A 264 17.28 -4.51 13.54
N PHE A 265 16.32 -5.36 13.24
CA PHE A 265 14.91 -5.14 13.58
C PHE A 265 14.73 -4.85 15.08
N GLN A 266 15.48 -5.56 15.91
CA GLN A 266 15.47 -5.38 17.37
C GLN A 266 15.90 -4.00 17.83
N ASP A 267 16.80 -3.33 17.09
CA ASP A 267 17.25 -1.98 17.42
C ASP A 267 16.13 -0.97 17.15
N VAL A 268 15.35 -1.18 16.09
CA VAL A 268 14.16 -0.36 15.82
C VAL A 268 13.08 -0.59 16.87
N LEU A 269 12.83 -1.83 17.28
CA LEU A 269 11.86 -2.16 18.34
C LEU A 269 12.20 -1.51 19.68
N LYS A 270 13.49 -1.39 20.01
CA LYS A 270 13.97 -0.80 21.26
C LYS A 270 14.10 0.71 21.21
N ALA A 271 14.04 1.30 20.02
CA ALA A 271 14.11 2.75 19.86
C ALA A 271 12.88 3.44 20.49
N PRO A 272 13.00 4.68 20.96
CA PRO A 272 11.87 5.45 21.46
C PRO A 272 10.72 5.45 20.42
N ASP A 273 9.50 5.18 20.87
CA ASP A 273 8.31 5.07 20.02
C ASP A 273 8.44 4.11 18.83
N MET A 274 9.42 3.17 18.88
CA MET A 274 9.81 2.30 17.77
C MET A 274 10.18 3.06 16.50
N ILE A 275 10.91 4.17 16.67
CA ILE A 275 11.41 5.01 15.59
C ILE A 275 12.93 5.06 15.70
N LEU A 276 13.63 4.59 14.68
CA LEU A 276 15.06 4.69 14.55
C LEU A 276 15.40 5.63 13.39
N GLU A 277 15.81 6.85 13.70
CA GLU A 277 16.35 7.81 12.73
C GLU A 277 17.87 7.88 12.89
N SER A 278 18.59 7.77 11.78
CA SER A 278 20.05 7.87 11.81
C SER A 278 20.62 8.30 10.46
N LYS A 279 21.85 8.76 10.52
CA LYS A 279 22.74 8.87 9.37
C LYS A 279 23.62 7.62 9.34
N PHE A 280 23.16 6.62 8.61
CA PHE A 280 23.81 5.31 8.53
C PHE A 280 25.07 5.39 7.67
N ASN A 281 26.20 4.94 8.19
CA ASN A 281 27.42 4.78 7.41
C ASN A 281 27.29 3.53 6.53
N VAL A 282 27.37 3.72 5.23
CA VAL A 282 27.25 2.64 4.25
C VAL A 282 28.58 2.18 3.66
N GLY A 283 29.68 2.74 4.15
CA GLY A 283 31.04 2.46 3.65
C GLY A 283 31.52 3.48 2.62
N GLY A 284 32.81 3.40 2.25
CA GLY A 284 33.40 4.30 1.25
C GLY A 284 33.39 5.79 1.62
N GLY A 285 33.19 6.14 2.88
CA GLY A 285 33.02 7.53 3.35
C GLY A 285 31.60 8.08 3.15
N ALA A 286 30.73 7.33 2.48
CA ALA A 286 29.34 7.73 2.22
C ALA A 286 28.40 7.33 3.37
N SER A 287 27.30 8.05 3.49
CA SER A 287 26.24 7.75 4.44
C SER A 287 24.84 7.99 3.84
N VAL A 288 23.84 7.30 4.40
CA VAL A 288 22.42 7.48 4.05
C VAL A 288 21.66 7.94 5.29
N ARG A 289 20.93 9.04 5.18
CA ARG A 289 19.98 9.47 6.22
C ARG A 289 18.65 8.82 5.96
N ALA A 290 18.21 8.01 6.90
CA ALA A 290 16.93 7.33 6.85
C ALA A 290 16.30 7.23 8.23
N SER A 291 14.98 7.03 8.27
CA SER A 291 14.27 6.66 9.48
C SER A 291 13.39 5.42 9.21
N ILE A 292 13.35 4.52 10.20
CA ILE A 292 12.55 3.30 10.19
C ILE A 292 11.55 3.42 11.33
N HIS A 293 10.26 3.35 11.01
CA HIS A 293 9.16 3.45 11.95
C HIS A 293 8.40 2.13 11.97
N LEU A 294 8.21 1.55 13.13
CA LEU A 294 7.36 0.37 13.30
C LEU A 294 6.06 0.75 14.00
N ARG A 295 4.97 0.16 13.53
CA ARG A 295 3.65 0.26 14.16
C ARG A 295 3.04 -1.12 14.19
N GLY A 296 2.67 -1.58 15.39
CA GLY A 296 2.06 -2.89 15.60
C GLY A 296 0.55 -2.81 15.72
N VAL A 297 -0.13 -3.87 15.33
CA VAL A 297 -1.57 -4.03 15.59
C VAL A 297 -1.79 -4.18 17.08
N LYS A 298 -2.68 -3.38 17.70
CA LYS A 298 -2.99 -3.48 19.12
C LYS A 298 -3.49 -4.89 19.48
N ALA A 299 -3.04 -5.42 20.61
CA ALA A 299 -3.31 -6.78 21.04
C ALA A 299 -4.80 -7.17 21.08
N ALA A 300 -5.69 -6.22 21.42
CA ALA A 300 -7.14 -6.44 21.40
C ALA A 300 -7.68 -6.83 20.00
N ASN A 301 -6.96 -6.46 18.93
CA ASN A 301 -7.36 -6.72 17.55
C ASN A 301 -6.60 -7.93 16.93
N MET A 302 -5.51 -8.38 17.55
CA MET A 302 -4.70 -9.48 17.03
C MET A 302 -5.46 -10.80 16.95
N GLN A 303 -6.37 -11.06 17.88
CA GLN A 303 -7.20 -12.27 17.89
C GLN A 303 -8.22 -12.31 16.74
N GLN A 304 -8.56 -11.15 16.17
CA GLN A 304 -9.50 -11.03 15.05
C GLN A 304 -8.83 -11.03 13.68
N ALA A 305 -7.51 -10.90 13.64
CA ALA A 305 -6.73 -10.93 12.42
C ALA A 305 -6.66 -12.37 11.88
N LEU A 306 -7.60 -12.75 11.03
CA LEU A 306 -7.60 -14.05 10.37
C LEU A 306 -6.40 -14.18 9.43
N PRO A 307 -5.81 -15.39 9.29
CA PRO A 307 -4.75 -15.64 8.33
C PRO A 307 -5.23 -15.30 6.91
N ARG A 308 -4.36 -14.77 6.08
CA ARG A 308 -4.61 -14.68 4.63
C ARG A 308 -4.72 -16.13 4.11
N ARG A 309 -5.84 -16.48 3.53
CA ARG A 309 -6.00 -17.72 2.76
C ARG A 309 -5.58 -17.51 1.34
#